data_8d5fba02675f274e49cd350d5316aab2
#
_entry.id   8d5fba02675f274e49cd350d5316aab2
#
_cell.length_a   1.000
_cell.length_b   1.000
_cell.length_c   1.000
_cell.angle_alpha   90.00
_cell.angle_beta   90.00
_cell.angle_gamma   90.00
#
_symmetry.space_group_name_H-M   'P 1'
#
loop_
_entity.id
_entity.type
_entity.pdbx_description
1 polymer ?
#
loop_
_entity_poly.entity_id
_entity_poly.type
_entity_poly.pdbx_seq_one_letter_code
_entity_poly.pdbx_strand_id
1 'polypeptide(L)'
;MKVTVVGAGNVGASCAEYLAIKRIASEVVLLDIKEGLAEGKALDLSQTSTTLGFDTRIIGITSDYSITSNSDVVVITSGIPRKPGMTREELIGINAGIVKDVSSNILNYSPNTIIVVVSNPCLLYTSPSPRDGLLSRMPSSA
;
A
#
# COMPACT_ATOMS: atom_id res chain seq x y z
N MET A 1 15.51 6.24 4.33
CA MET A 1 14.63 5.14 3.90
C MET A 1 13.52 5.72 3.05
N LYS A 2 13.28 5.13 1.88
CA LYS A 2 12.19 5.47 0.97
C LYS A 2 11.09 4.43 1.06
N VAL A 3 9.86 4.85 1.28
CA VAL A 3 8.68 3.97 1.33
C VAL A 3 7.70 4.38 0.25
N THR A 4 7.29 3.42 -0.58
CA THR A 4 6.20 3.63 -1.54
C THR A 4 4.91 3.02 -1.02
N VAL A 5 3.82 3.77 -1.10
CA VAL A 5 2.46 3.31 -0.80
C VAL A 5 1.66 3.29 -2.09
N VAL A 6 1.21 2.12 -2.52
CA VAL A 6 0.41 1.95 -3.73
C VAL A 6 -1.06 1.83 -3.37
N GLY A 7 -1.85 2.78 -3.87
CA GLY A 7 -3.23 3.02 -3.52
C GLY A 7 -3.37 4.24 -2.62
N ALA A 8 -3.92 5.35 -3.14
CA ALA A 8 -4.14 6.60 -2.41
C ALA A 8 -5.55 6.71 -1.80
N GLY A 9 -6.21 5.57 -1.59
CA GLY A 9 -7.46 5.51 -0.85
C GLY A 9 -7.28 5.88 0.63
N ASN A 10 -8.33 5.70 1.44
CA ASN A 10 -8.26 6.05 2.86
C ASN A 10 -7.14 5.33 3.61
N VAL A 11 -6.97 4.03 3.37
CA VAL A 11 -5.93 3.22 4.03
C VAL A 11 -4.53 3.67 3.62
N GLY A 12 -4.30 3.87 2.31
CA GLY A 12 -2.99 4.29 1.81
C GLY A 12 -2.62 5.71 2.25
N ALA A 13 -3.56 6.66 2.22
CA ALA A 13 -3.34 8.01 2.70
C ALA A 13 -2.99 8.03 4.20
N SER A 14 -3.75 7.30 5.03
CA SER A 14 -3.43 7.17 6.47
C SER A 14 -2.08 6.49 6.70
N CYS A 15 -1.74 5.47 5.91
CA CYS A 15 -0.41 4.84 5.98
C CYS A 15 0.70 5.87 5.70
N ALA A 16 0.57 6.64 4.62
CA ALA A 16 1.55 7.68 4.26
C ALA A 16 1.67 8.75 5.36
N GLU A 17 0.54 9.18 5.93
CA GLU A 17 0.48 10.12 7.04
C GLU A 17 1.26 9.63 8.26
N TYR A 18 0.98 8.41 8.72
CA TYR A 18 1.68 7.85 9.88
C TYR A 18 3.16 7.59 9.62
N LEU A 19 3.56 7.20 8.42
CA LEU A 19 4.97 7.07 8.03
C LEU A 19 5.70 8.40 8.17
N ALA A 20 5.06 9.50 7.78
CA ALA A 20 5.61 10.85 7.87
C ALA A 20 5.65 11.35 9.32
N ILE A 21 4.52 11.34 10.03
CA ILE A 21 4.43 11.83 11.43
C ILE A 21 5.37 11.08 12.36
N LYS A 22 5.50 9.76 12.18
CA LYS A 22 6.40 8.92 12.97
C LYS A 22 7.85 9.00 12.50
N ARG A 23 8.13 9.76 11.43
CA ARG A 23 9.47 9.90 10.83
C ARG A 23 10.13 8.56 10.51
N ILE A 24 9.31 7.58 10.09
CA ILE A 24 9.80 6.23 9.74
C ILE A 24 10.56 6.28 8.42
N ALA A 25 10.12 7.14 7.49
CA ALA A 25 10.74 7.30 6.18
C ALA A 25 11.17 8.75 5.96
N SER A 26 12.28 8.95 5.26
CA SER A 26 12.72 10.28 4.79
C SER A 26 11.98 10.70 3.52
N GLU A 27 11.50 9.72 2.73
CA GLU A 27 10.71 9.94 1.53
C GLU A 27 9.54 8.93 1.50
N VAL A 28 8.33 9.44 1.27
CA VAL A 28 7.12 8.65 1.04
C VAL A 28 6.58 8.98 -0.34
N VAL A 29 6.45 7.95 -1.18
CA VAL A 29 5.80 8.05 -2.49
C VAL A 29 4.40 7.46 -2.37
N LEU A 30 3.38 8.25 -2.74
CA LEU A 30 2.00 7.81 -2.81
C LEU A 30 1.62 7.67 -4.30
N LEU A 31 1.30 6.45 -4.73
CA LEU A 31 0.98 6.13 -6.12
C LEU A 31 -0.47 5.66 -6.23
N ASP A 32 -1.20 6.18 -7.21
CA ASP A 32 -2.55 5.70 -7.55
C ASP A 32 -2.75 5.71 -9.06
N ILE A 33 -3.74 4.95 -9.54
CA ILE A 33 -4.15 4.97 -10.95
C ILE A 33 -5.16 6.10 -11.24
N LYS A 34 -5.82 6.61 -10.21
CA LYS A 34 -6.80 7.68 -10.33
C LYS A 34 -6.09 9.03 -10.40
N GLU A 35 -6.27 9.72 -11.52
CA GLU A 35 -5.63 11.00 -11.80
C GLU A 35 -5.88 12.03 -10.69
N GLY A 36 -4.81 12.67 -10.26
CA GLY A 36 -4.82 13.75 -9.26
C GLY A 36 -5.07 13.31 -7.82
N LEU A 37 -5.45 12.04 -7.56
CA LEU A 37 -5.79 11.60 -6.20
C LEU A 37 -4.55 11.53 -5.31
N ALA A 38 -3.50 10.91 -5.80
CA ALA A 38 -2.25 10.75 -5.04
C ALA A 38 -1.56 12.09 -4.84
N GLU A 39 -1.53 12.93 -5.88
CA GLU A 39 -0.95 14.26 -5.86
C GLU A 39 -1.68 15.18 -4.85
N GLY A 40 -3.01 15.20 -4.88
CA GLY A 40 -3.81 15.98 -3.94
C GLY A 40 -3.59 15.54 -2.49
N LYS A 41 -3.60 14.23 -2.23
CA LYS A 41 -3.33 13.68 -0.89
C LYS A 41 -1.90 13.99 -0.41
N ALA A 42 -0.90 13.86 -1.28
CA ALA A 42 0.48 14.18 -0.94
C ALA A 42 0.66 15.66 -0.62
N LEU A 43 -0.01 16.56 -1.37
CA LEU A 43 -0.01 17.98 -1.10
C LEU A 43 -0.65 18.30 0.25
N ASP A 44 -1.84 17.76 0.52
CA ASP A 44 -2.53 17.95 1.81
C ASP A 44 -1.65 17.52 2.98
N LEU A 45 -1.04 16.34 2.90
CA LEU A 45 -0.15 15.83 3.94
C LEU A 45 1.11 16.70 4.10
N SER A 46 1.71 17.15 3.00
CA SER A 46 2.90 18.00 3.03
C SER A 46 2.62 19.34 3.73
N GLN A 47 1.42 19.90 3.57
CA GLN A 47 1.03 21.14 4.23
C GLN A 47 0.90 21.01 5.75
N THR A 48 0.69 19.80 6.27
CA THR A 48 0.63 19.56 7.72
C THR A 48 2.01 19.47 8.38
N SER A 49 3.08 19.39 7.60
CA SER A 49 4.44 19.12 8.07
C SER A 49 4.91 20.09 9.15
N THR A 50 4.67 21.38 8.98
CA THR A 50 5.06 22.42 9.94
C THR A 50 4.31 22.27 11.25
N THR A 51 3.01 21.99 11.18
CA THR A 51 2.15 21.86 12.38
C THR A 51 2.45 20.58 13.15
N LEU A 52 2.70 19.47 12.43
CA LEU A 52 2.95 18.15 13.01
C LEU A 52 4.44 17.86 13.23
N GLY A 53 5.32 18.76 12.80
CA GLY A 53 6.75 18.75 13.09
C GLY A 53 7.52 17.61 12.42
N PHE A 54 7.16 17.19 11.22
CA PHE A 54 7.93 16.22 10.44
C PHE A 54 8.58 16.85 9.20
N ASP A 55 9.65 16.23 8.71
CA ASP A 55 10.45 16.66 7.55
C ASP A 55 10.45 15.62 6.40
N THR A 56 9.61 14.61 6.49
CA THR A 56 9.45 13.59 5.45
C THR A 56 8.99 14.22 4.14
N ARG A 57 9.70 13.95 3.06
CA ARG A 57 9.29 14.35 1.71
C ARG A 57 8.16 13.45 1.24
N ILE A 58 7.00 14.01 0.91
CA ILE A 58 5.84 13.27 0.41
C ILE A 58 5.62 13.63 -1.05
N ILE A 59 5.55 12.61 -1.92
CA ILE A 59 5.36 12.76 -3.36
C ILE A 59 4.13 11.96 -3.75
N GLY A 60 3.17 12.59 -4.41
CA GLY A 60 2.04 11.92 -5.05
C GLY A 60 2.27 11.79 -6.55
N ILE A 61 1.88 10.67 -7.14
CA ILE A 61 2.02 10.44 -8.57
C ILE A 61 0.92 9.52 -9.11
N THR A 62 0.45 9.82 -10.32
CA THR A 62 -0.54 9.01 -11.02
C THR A 62 0.14 8.07 -12.01
N SER A 63 -0.06 6.76 -11.86
CA SER A 63 0.30 5.68 -12.79
C SER A 63 1.77 5.57 -13.21
N ASP A 64 2.68 6.42 -12.73
CA ASP A 64 4.10 6.36 -13.06
C ASP A 64 4.89 5.57 -12.00
N TYR A 65 5.16 4.32 -12.32
CA TYR A 65 5.95 3.45 -11.43
C TYR A 65 7.44 3.77 -11.41
N SER A 66 7.96 4.58 -12.33
CA SER A 66 9.40 4.94 -12.36
C SER A 66 9.84 5.66 -11.09
N ILE A 67 8.95 6.46 -10.50
CA ILE A 67 9.20 7.19 -9.26
C ILE A 67 9.40 6.26 -8.04
N THR A 68 8.94 5.00 -8.13
CA THR A 68 9.10 4.01 -7.06
C THR A 68 10.51 3.42 -6.99
N SER A 69 11.38 3.76 -7.94
CA SER A 69 12.74 3.25 -8.01
C SER A 69 13.49 3.40 -6.68
N ASN A 70 14.22 2.35 -6.31
CA ASN A 70 15.00 2.28 -5.08
C ASN A 70 14.15 2.44 -3.79
N SER A 71 12.90 1.99 -3.80
CA SER A 71 12.11 1.89 -2.58
C SER A 71 12.64 0.77 -1.68
N ASP A 72 12.89 1.09 -0.42
CA ASP A 72 13.28 0.09 0.59
C ASP A 72 12.09 -0.80 0.95
N VAL A 73 10.91 -0.18 1.08
CA VAL A 73 9.65 -0.87 1.41
C VAL A 73 8.54 -0.37 0.49
N VAL A 74 7.70 -1.28 0.03
CA VAL A 74 6.48 -0.96 -0.71
C VAL A 74 5.28 -1.53 0.02
N VAL A 75 4.31 -0.67 0.33
CA VAL A 75 3.04 -1.05 0.96
C VAL A 75 1.94 -1.02 -0.11
N ILE A 76 1.35 -2.16 -0.41
CA ILE A 76 0.27 -2.28 -1.39
C ILE A 76 -1.06 -2.26 -0.65
N THR A 77 -1.80 -1.16 -0.78
CA THR A 77 -3.16 -0.98 -0.24
C THR A 77 -4.22 -0.92 -1.33
N SER A 78 -3.78 -1.07 -2.59
CA SER A 78 -4.66 -1.05 -3.76
C SER A 78 -5.58 -2.26 -3.81
N GLY A 79 -6.79 -2.05 -4.25
CA GLY A 79 -7.84 -3.05 -4.39
C GLY A 79 -9.20 -2.40 -4.53
N ILE A 80 -10.18 -3.14 -5.01
CA ILE A 80 -11.56 -2.67 -5.08
C ILE A 80 -12.35 -3.11 -3.84
N PRO A 81 -13.28 -2.28 -3.35
CA PRO A 81 -14.22 -2.69 -2.32
C PRO A 81 -15.24 -3.67 -2.90
N ARG A 82 -15.82 -4.50 -2.03
CA ARG A 82 -16.92 -5.39 -2.41
C ARG A 82 -18.13 -4.58 -2.86
N LYS A 83 -18.64 -4.88 -4.04
CA LYS A 83 -19.87 -4.28 -4.58
C LYS A 83 -21.09 -5.14 -4.24
N PRO A 84 -22.31 -4.56 -4.14
CA PRO A 84 -23.53 -5.33 -4.02
C PRO A 84 -23.65 -6.37 -5.14
N GLY A 85 -23.98 -7.62 -4.78
CA GLY A 85 -24.08 -8.73 -5.74
C GLY A 85 -22.77 -9.44 -6.07
N MET A 86 -21.61 -8.92 -5.66
CA MET A 86 -20.32 -9.57 -5.88
C MET A 86 -20.08 -10.68 -4.85
N THR A 87 -19.68 -11.87 -5.32
CA THR A 87 -19.26 -12.96 -4.44
C THR A 87 -17.89 -12.67 -3.83
N ARG A 88 -17.56 -13.40 -2.75
CA ARG A 88 -16.24 -13.27 -2.13
C ARG A 88 -15.13 -13.77 -3.05
N GLU A 89 -15.40 -14.83 -3.80
CA GLU A 89 -14.46 -15.44 -4.74
C GLU A 89 -14.13 -14.51 -5.91
N GLU A 90 -15.15 -13.84 -6.46
CA GLU A 90 -14.94 -12.81 -7.49
C GLU A 90 -14.08 -11.65 -6.98
N LEU A 91 -14.32 -11.17 -5.77
CA LEU A 91 -13.51 -10.13 -5.17
C LEU A 91 -12.05 -10.58 -4.98
N ILE A 92 -11.84 -11.82 -4.51
CA ILE A 92 -10.52 -12.43 -4.38
C ILE A 92 -9.80 -12.43 -5.72
N GLY A 93 -10.45 -12.93 -6.78
CA GLY A 93 -9.86 -13.02 -8.12
C GLY A 93 -9.42 -11.67 -8.65
N ILE A 94 -10.28 -10.65 -8.53
CA ILE A 94 -9.99 -9.29 -9.00
C ILE A 94 -8.81 -8.68 -8.21
N ASN A 95 -8.87 -8.72 -6.89
CA ASN A 95 -7.83 -8.11 -6.06
C ASN A 95 -6.49 -8.86 -6.16
N ALA A 96 -6.51 -10.19 -6.36
CA ALA A 96 -5.29 -10.95 -6.63
C ALA A 96 -4.62 -10.50 -7.93
N GLY A 97 -5.41 -10.27 -8.99
CA GLY A 97 -4.92 -9.70 -10.24
C GLY A 97 -4.25 -8.34 -10.03
N ILE A 98 -4.93 -7.43 -9.32
CA ILE A 98 -4.39 -6.09 -9.03
C ILE A 98 -3.06 -6.18 -8.28
N VAL A 99 -2.98 -6.99 -7.23
CA VAL A 99 -1.75 -7.12 -6.44
C VAL A 99 -0.62 -7.73 -7.25
N LYS A 100 -0.91 -8.74 -8.07
CA LYS A 100 0.07 -9.35 -8.97
C LYS A 100 0.64 -8.32 -9.94
N ASP A 101 -0.22 -7.54 -10.59
CA ASP A 101 0.20 -6.53 -11.57
C ASP A 101 1.02 -5.41 -10.92
N VAL A 102 0.56 -4.90 -9.77
CA VAL A 102 1.28 -3.90 -8.99
C VAL A 102 2.64 -4.43 -8.55
N SER A 103 2.70 -5.63 -7.98
CA SER A 103 3.97 -6.24 -7.53
C SER A 103 4.95 -6.42 -8.69
N SER A 104 4.48 -6.87 -9.86
CA SER A 104 5.32 -7.02 -11.04
C SER A 104 5.90 -5.69 -11.50
N ASN A 105 5.09 -4.63 -11.54
CA ASN A 105 5.55 -3.29 -11.91
C ASN A 105 6.57 -2.74 -10.91
N ILE A 106 6.31 -2.91 -9.61
CA ILE A 106 7.24 -2.47 -8.55
C ILE A 106 8.60 -3.17 -8.67
N LEU A 107 8.61 -4.48 -8.87
CA LEU A 107 9.85 -5.25 -8.96
C LEU A 107 10.73 -4.87 -10.15
N ASN A 108 10.14 -4.33 -11.23
CA ASN A 108 10.90 -3.79 -12.36
C ASN A 108 11.76 -2.57 -11.98
N TYR A 109 11.31 -1.75 -11.00
CA TYR A 109 12.00 -0.54 -10.57
C TYR A 109 12.69 -0.69 -9.21
N SER A 110 12.24 -1.61 -8.37
CA SER A 110 12.75 -1.85 -7.03
C SER A 110 12.86 -3.35 -6.73
N PRO A 111 13.79 -4.08 -7.37
CA PRO A 111 13.87 -5.55 -7.29
C PRO A 111 14.22 -6.08 -5.88
N ASN A 112 14.84 -5.25 -5.05
CA ASN A 112 15.26 -5.64 -3.69
C ASN A 112 14.32 -5.10 -2.59
N THR A 113 13.17 -4.56 -2.96
CA THR A 113 12.23 -3.98 -2.00
C THR A 113 11.53 -5.05 -1.16
N ILE A 114 11.17 -4.69 0.07
CA ILE A 114 10.27 -5.49 0.90
C ILE A 114 8.84 -5.09 0.56
N ILE A 115 8.03 -6.05 0.13
CA ILE A 115 6.62 -5.80 -0.19
C ILE A 115 5.75 -6.20 0.99
N VAL A 116 4.95 -5.24 1.48
CA VAL A 116 3.92 -5.43 2.50
C VAL A 116 2.56 -5.26 1.87
N VAL A 117 1.74 -6.28 1.90
CA VAL A 117 0.42 -6.25 1.26
C VAL A 117 -0.68 -6.11 2.29
N VAL A 118 -1.56 -5.11 2.10
CA VAL A 118 -2.68 -4.74 3.01
C VAL A 118 -4.01 -4.80 2.26
N SER A 119 -4.07 -5.51 1.15
CA SER A 119 -5.30 -5.63 0.35
C SER A 119 -6.29 -6.62 0.97
N ASN A 120 -7.58 -6.39 0.77
CA ASN A 120 -8.65 -7.23 1.28
C ASN A 120 -9.24 -8.11 0.14
N PRO A 121 -9.56 -9.40 0.40
CA PRO A 121 -9.39 -10.13 1.65
C PRO A 121 -7.96 -10.64 1.87
N CYS A 122 -7.53 -10.73 3.13
CA CYS A 122 -6.18 -11.15 3.51
C CYS A 122 -5.80 -12.58 3.09
N LEU A 123 -6.78 -13.42 2.74
CA LEU A 123 -6.58 -14.79 2.22
C LEU A 123 -5.95 -14.83 0.82
N LEU A 124 -5.68 -13.67 0.19
CA LEU A 124 -4.94 -13.60 -1.07
C LEU A 124 -3.48 -14.03 -0.94
N TYR A 125 -2.96 -14.09 0.28
CA TYR A 125 -1.54 -14.31 0.56
C TYR A 125 -1.35 -15.52 1.46
N THR A 126 -1.77 -16.68 1.03
CA THR A 126 -1.29 -17.92 1.61
C THR A 126 0.10 -18.27 1.10
N SER A 127 1.03 -17.33 1.24
CA SER A 127 2.42 -17.73 1.32
C SER A 127 2.63 -18.21 2.75
N PRO A 128 3.02 -19.47 2.99
CA PRO A 128 3.15 -19.99 4.35
C PRO A 128 4.25 -19.23 5.07
N SER A 129 3.86 -18.20 5.81
CA SER A 129 4.73 -17.62 6.81
C SER A 129 4.84 -18.61 7.98
N PRO A 130 6.03 -18.83 8.54
CA PRO A 130 6.16 -19.62 9.76
C PRO A 130 5.28 -19.14 10.91
N ARG A 131 4.81 -17.88 10.86
CA ARG A 131 3.86 -17.30 11.81
C ARG A 131 2.41 -17.71 11.55
N ASP A 132 2.03 -17.98 10.31
CA ASP A 132 0.65 -18.34 9.95
C ASP A 132 0.26 -19.71 10.51
N GLY A 133 1.22 -20.62 10.66
CA GLY A 133 1.03 -21.91 11.30
C GLY A 133 0.69 -21.83 12.79
N LEU A 134 0.99 -20.72 13.46
CA LEU A 134 0.64 -20.46 14.85
C LEU A 134 -0.73 -19.78 15.00
N LEU A 135 -1.13 -18.97 14.03
CA LEU A 135 -2.42 -18.27 14.03
C LEU A 135 -3.59 -19.20 13.60
N SER A 136 -3.32 -20.22 12.79
CA SER A 136 -4.34 -21.21 12.40
C SER A 136 -4.75 -22.17 13.53
N ARG A 137 -4.13 -22.07 14.70
CA ARG A 137 -4.45 -22.86 15.89
C ARG A 137 -5.37 -22.16 16.89
N MET A 138 -5.94 -21.02 16.55
CA MET A 138 -7.04 -20.49 17.36
C MET A 138 -8.23 -21.43 17.22
N PRO A 139 -8.66 -22.11 18.31
CA PRO A 139 -9.88 -22.93 18.25
C PRO A 139 -11.03 -21.98 17.89
N SER A 140 -11.77 -22.33 16.83
CA SER A 140 -13.08 -21.74 16.62
C SER A 140 -13.90 -22.08 17.85
N SER A 141 -14.01 -21.13 18.78
CA SER A 141 -14.99 -21.25 19.86
C SER A 141 -16.37 -21.30 19.19
N ALA A 142 -17.04 -22.41 19.41
CA ALA A 142 -18.42 -22.65 19.04
C ALA A 142 -19.36 -21.56 19.59
#